data_708375c1858bf03b62fab40a0e15c307
#
_entry.id   708375c1858bf03b62fab40a0e15c307
#
_cell.length_a   1.000
_cell.length_b   1.000
_cell.length_c   1.000
_cell.angle_alpha   90.00
_cell.angle_beta   90.00
_cell.angle_gamma   90.00
#
_symmetry.space_group_name_H-M   'P 1'
#
loop_
_entity.id
_entity.type
_entity.pdbx_description
1 polymer ?
#
loop_
_entity_poly.entity_id
_entity_poly.type
_entity_poly.pdbx_seq_one_letter_code
_entity_poly.pdbx_strand_id
1 'polypeptide(L)'
;MDKPHPSRKQEGRLHCLACLACLASLAFVCAVASVPAQALAVVALSHAEALRIGKKIWQNECNGTVAGLTAWNEGEDFASLGIGHFIWYPQGKRGPFEESFPKLISFMSSRGAKLPNLLLGAGELPCPWNSRAEFLQARQTTEMKQLRQFLIDTVDLQAEFMVNRLETALPKMLDEAGLADRENVRRQFERVASTPQGCYALVDYVNFKGEGVLHTERYRGQGWGLLQVLEGMTQSDRGGGAAEEFSHSARAVLTRRVQNAPAERNEARWLSGWIHRVNSYTRR
;
A
#
# COMPACT_ATOMS: atom_id res chain seq x y z
N MET A 1 75.33 -42.04 7.37
CA MET A 1 76.60 -41.47 7.87
C MET A 1 76.23 -40.16 8.47
N ASP A 2 76.10 -40.07 9.59
CA ASP A 2 76.62 -40.18 10.94
C ASP A 2 76.17 -38.93 11.72
N LYS A 3 75.48 -39.22 12.79
CA LYS A 3 75.29 -38.32 13.95
C LYS A 3 76.73 -38.08 14.59
N PRO A 4 76.88 -37.16 15.53
CA PRO A 4 76.09 -37.11 16.76
C PRO A 4 75.94 -35.72 17.45
N HIS A 5 75.05 -35.70 18.41
CA HIS A 5 74.98 -34.98 19.68
C HIS A 5 76.32 -35.02 20.50
N PRO A 6 76.47 -34.34 21.66
CA PRO A 6 75.53 -33.66 22.59
C PRO A 6 76.10 -32.45 23.42
N SER A 7 75.25 -32.05 24.40
CA SER A 7 75.57 -31.61 25.80
C SER A 7 75.71 -30.11 26.03
N ARG A 8 75.08 -29.54 26.96
CA ARG A 8 74.66 -29.65 28.37
C ARG A 8 75.18 -28.44 29.19
N LYS A 9 74.22 -27.88 29.94
CA LYS A 9 74.30 -27.14 31.21
C LYS A 9 75.00 -25.76 31.18
N GLN A 10 74.47 -24.73 31.84
CA GLN A 10 74.15 -24.63 33.29
C GLN A 10 73.48 -23.34 33.62
N GLU A 11 72.56 -23.44 34.52
CA GLU A 11 72.03 -22.57 35.55
C GLU A 11 72.71 -21.24 35.83
N GLY A 12 71.92 -20.23 36.09
CA GLY A 12 72.27 -19.00 36.75
C GLY A 12 71.02 -18.17 37.16
N ARG A 13 70.60 -18.37 38.40
CA ARG A 13 69.60 -17.51 39.09
C ARG A 13 70.13 -16.08 39.21
N LEU A 14 69.28 -15.07 39.18
CA LEU A 14 68.95 -14.18 40.28
C LEU A 14 68.13 -12.96 39.86
N HIS A 15 67.06 -12.84 40.57
CA HIS A 15 66.42 -11.65 41.18
C HIS A 15 65.94 -10.45 40.35
N CYS A 16 64.60 -10.32 40.36
CA CYS A 16 63.86 -9.20 40.98
C CYS A 16 64.05 -7.81 40.35
N LEU A 17 63.05 -7.39 39.74
CA LEU A 17 62.46 -6.07 40.08
C LEU A 17 61.10 -5.93 39.33
N ALA A 18 60.08 -5.66 40.13
CA ALA A 18 58.73 -5.38 39.70
C ALA A 18 58.67 -4.11 38.86
N CYS A 19 58.04 -4.19 37.69
CA CYS A 19 57.47 -3.03 37.04
C CYS A 19 56.02 -3.32 36.73
N LEU A 20 55.16 -2.75 37.55
CA LEU A 20 53.75 -2.60 37.29
C LEU A 20 53.59 -1.73 36.03
N ALA A 21 53.23 -2.36 34.92
CA ALA A 21 52.71 -1.64 33.76
C ALA A 21 51.19 -1.77 33.81
N CYS A 22 50.55 -0.68 34.14
CA CYS A 22 49.09 -0.47 34.05
C CYS A 22 48.62 -0.73 32.62
N LEU A 23 47.92 -1.84 32.40
CA LEU A 23 47.09 -2.04 31.24
C LEU A 23 45.78 -1.24 31.44
N ALA A 24 45.76 0.01 30.97
CA ALA A 24 44.54 0.78 30.79
C ALA A 24 43.79 0.18 29.62
N SER A 25 42.86 -0.75 29.92
CA SER A 25 41.87 -1.23 28.96
C SER A 25 40.90 -0.10 28.68
N LEU A 26 41.06 0.60 27.54
CA LEU A 26 40.08 1.51 26.99
C LEU A 26 38.88 0.68 26.49
N ALA A 27 37.88 0.50 27.35
CA ALA A 27 36.57 0.01 26.93
C ALA A 27 35.91 1.13 26.10
N PHE A 28 36.00 1.02 24.78
CA PHE A 28 35.23 1.84 23.86
C PHE A 28 33.79 1.36 23.93
N VAL A 29 33.00 1.97 24.82
CA VAL A 29 31.53 1.77 24.85
C VAL A 29 31.00 2.45 23.60
N CYS A 30 30.76 1.67 22.52
CA CYS A 30 29.90 2.09 21.43
C CYS A 30 28.50 2.33 22.01
N ALA A 31 28.21 3.55 22.37
CA ALA A 31 26.83 4.00 22.59
C ALA A 31 26.10 3.90 21.23
N VAL A 32 25.46 2.76 20.99
CA VAL A 32 24.46 2.67 19.94
C VAL A 32 23.33 3.60 20.36
N ALA A 33 23.37 4.84 19.83
CA ALA A 33 22.25 5.75 19.94
C ALA A 33 21.06 5.03 19.29
N SER A 34 20.18 4.48 20.11
CA SER A 34 18.87 4.03 19.68
C SER A 34 18.14 5.24 19.11
N VAL A 35 18.13 5.37 17.79
CA VAL A 35 17.25 6.34 17.12
C VAL A 35 15.84 5.90 17.55
N PRO A 36 15.07 6.78 18.24
CA PRO A 36 13.71 6.42 18.59
C PRO A 36 12.99 6.08 17.28
N ALA A 37 12.40 4.90 17.22
CA ALA A 37 11.47 4.57 16.14
C ALA A 37 10.41 5.67 16.16
N GLN A 38 10.51 6.61 15.23
CA GLN A 38 9.48 7.63 15.08
C GLN A 38 8.18 6.90 14.85
N ALA A 39 7.25 7.05 15.78
CA ALA A 39 5.91 6.53 15.62
C ALA A 39 5.40 7.02 14.27
N LEU A 40 5.16 6.09 13.35
CA LEU A 40 4.57 6.42 12.06
C LEU A 40 3.28 7.18 12.34
N ALA A 41 3.09 8.31 11.67
CA ALA A 41 1.88 9.11 11.82
C ALA A 41 0.69 8.22 11.47
N VAL A 42 -0.03 7.80 12.49
CA VAL A 42 -1.29 7.06 12.32
C VAL A 42 -2.29 8.05 11.75
N VAL A 43 -2.89 7.70 10.63
CA VAL A 43 -4.03 8.45 10.08
C VAL A 43 -5.19 8.23 11.04
N ALA A 44 -5.31 9.09 12.04
CA ALA A 44 -6.33 8.98 13.08
C ALA A 44 -7.70 9.40 12.53
N LEU A 45 -8.37 8.50 11.83
CA LEU A 45 -9.76 8.69 11.40
C LEU A 45 -10.71 8.03 12.39
N SER A 46 -11.72 8.77 12.85
CA SER A 46 -12.84 8.19 13.56
C SER A 46 -13.64 7.25 12.63
N HIS A 47 -14.37 6.30 13.22
CA HIS A 47 -15.27 5.43 12.44
C HIS A 47 -16.25 6.23 11.56
N ALA A 48 -16.79 7.35 12.06
CA ALA A 48 -17.69 8.21 11.29
C ALA A 48 -17.00 8.87 10.09
N GLU A 49 -15.72 9.23 10.21
CA GLU A 49 -14.93 9.79 9.11
C GLU A 49 -14.58 8.72 8.07
N ALA A 50 -14.16 7.53 8.51
CA ALA A 50 -13.92 6.39 7.64
C ALA A 50 -15.18 6.05 6.83
N LEU A 51 -16.34 6.00 7.47
CA LEU A 51 -17.61 5.72 6.81
C LEU A 51 -18.00 6.82 5.79
N ARG A 52 -17.75 8.10 6.11
CA ARG A 52 -17.97 9.20 5.14
C ARG A 52 -17.07 9.07 3.92
N ILE A 53 -15.80 8.74 4.12
CA ILE A 53 -14.86 8.48 3.04
C ILE A 53 -15.33 7.30 2.19
N GLY A 54 -15.70 6.18 2.82
CA GLY A 54 -16.21 5.00 2.14
C GLY A 54 -17.44 5.29 1.28
N LYS A 55 -18.40 6.06 1.79
CA LYS A 55 -19.59 6.47 1.03
C LYS A 55 -19.22 7.35 -0.17
N LYS A 56 -18.25 8.24 -0.03
CA LYS A 56 -17.80 9.09 -1.14
C LYS A 56 -17.08 8.26 -2.21
N ILE A 57 -16.29 7.26 -1.81
CA ILE A 57 -15.65 6.33 -2.74
C ILE A 57 -16.72 5.47 -3.43
N TRP A 58 -17.72 4.96 -2.71
CA TRP A 58 -18.84 4.24 -3.31
C TRP A 58 -19.55 5.08 -4.37
N GLN A 59 -19.76 6.38 -4.11
CA GLN A 59 -20.30 7.29 -5.11
C GLN A 59 -19.40 7.41 -6.34
N ASN A 60 -18.07 7.49 -6.16
CA ASN A 60 -17.12 7.59 -7.26
C ASN A 60 -17.02 6.32 -8.11
N GLU A 61 -17.03 5.14 -7.47
CA GLU A 61 -16.84 3.85 -8.15
C GLU A 61 -18.13 3.28 -8.74
N CYS A 62 -19.23 3.45 -8.03
CA CYS A 62 -20.49 2.73 -8.31
C CYS A 62 -21.69 3.67 -8.47
N ASN A 63 -21.51 4.98 -8.56
CA ASN A 63 -22.58 5.98 -8.50
C ASN A 63 -23.51 5.82 -7.26
N GLY A 64 -22.97 5.27 -6.17
CA GLY A 64 -23.72 4.97 -4.94
C GLY A 64 -24.81 3.89 -5.12
N THR A 65 -24.77 3.11 -6.21
CA THR A 65 -25.82 2.12 -6.50
C THR A 65 -25.49 0.75 -5.93
N VAL A 66 -26.53 0.03 -5.52
CA VAL A 66 -26.41 -1.37 -5.06
C VAL A 66 -25.92 -2.30 -6.19
N ALA A 67 -26.42 -2.09 -7.39
CA ALA A 67 -26.01 -2.88 -8.56
C ALA A 67 -24.52 -2.73 -8.88
N GLY A 68 -23.96 -1.55 -8.62
CA GLY A 68 -22.55 -1.25 -8.82
C GLY A 68 -21.61 -1.99 -7.86
N LEU A 69 -22.11 -2.49 -6.71
CA LEU A 69 -21.32 -3.28 -5.77
C LEU A 69 -20.83 -4.61 -6.35
N THR A 70 -21.36 -5.04 -7.49
CA THR A 70 -20.94 -6.24 -8.21
C THR A 70 -20.81 -5.92 -9.69
N ALA A 71 -19.61 -5.58 -10.13
CA ALA A 71 -19.32 -5.16 -11.50
C ALA A 71 -18.22 -6.03 -12.12
N TRP A 72 -18.23 -6.12 -13.43
CA TRP A 72 -17.14 -6.59 -14.26
C TRP A 72 -17.16 -5.74 -15.53
N ASN A 73 -16.28 -4.77 -15.58
CA ASN A 73 -16.28 -3.80 -16.66
C ASN A 73 -15.80 -4.42 -17.98
N GLU A 74 -16.24 -3.83 -19.07
CA GLU A 74 -15.79 -4.26 -20.40
C GLU A 74 -14.28 -3.97 -20.58
N GLY A 75 -13.54 -4.98 -21.04
CA GLY A 75 -12.10 -4.90 -21.22
C GLY A 75 -11.29 -5.14 -19.96
N GLU A 76 -11.93 -5.50 -18.83
CA GLU A 76 -11.24 -5.97 -17.63
C GLU A 76 -11.23 -7.51 -17.55
N ASP A 77 -10.15 -8.06 -16.99
CA ASP A 77 -9.95 -9.49 -16.81
C ASP A 77 -10.31 -9.97 -15.39
N PHE A 78 -11.07 -9.17 -14.63
CA PHE A 78 -11.41 -9.40 -13.23
C PHE A 78 -12.79 -8.84 -12.87
N ALA A 79 -13.38 -9.38 -11.81
CA ALA A 79 -14.54 -8.79 -11.17
C ALA A 79 -14.11 -7.66 -10.22
N SER A 80 -14.94 -6.62 -10.14
CA SER A 80 -14.80 -5.46 -9.25
C SER A 80 -15.96 -5.46 -8.25
N LEU A 81 -15.67 -5.65 -6.95
CA LEU A 81 -16.67 -5.90 -5.93
C LEU A 81 -16.58 -4.91 -4.76
N GLY A 82 -17.75 -4.64 -4.14
CA GLY A 82 -17.84 -3.74 -3.00
C GLY A 82 -17.72 -2.26 -3.36
N ILE A 83 -17.73 -1.40 -2.31
CA ILE A 83 -17.76 0.07 -2.47
C ILE A 83 -16.48 0.63 -3.10
N GLY A 84 -15.36 -0.09 -2.99
CA GLY A 84 -14.07 0.30 -3.54
C GLY A 84 -13.71 -0.42 -4.84
N HIS A 85 -14.62 -1.15 -5.46
CA HIS A 85 -14.35 -1.99 -6.63
C HIS A 85 -13.12 -2.87 -6.45
N PHE A 86 -13.08 -3.60 -5.31
CA PHE A 86 -11.97 -4.50 -4.97
C PHE A 86 -11.83 -5.61 -6.01
N ILE A 87 -10.62 -5.80 -6.50
CA ILE A 87 -10.30 -6.68 -7.62
C ILE A 87 -10.31 -8.14 -7.18
N TRP A 88 -10.97 -9.00 -7.98
CA TRP A 88 -10.99 -10.45 -7.82
C TRP A 88 -10.76 -11.14 -9.17
N TYR A 89 -9.59 -11.75 -9.32
CA TYR A 89 -9.24 -12.44 -10.54
C TYR A 89 -9.86 -13.84 -10.62
N PRO A 90 -10.19 -14.33 -11.85
CA PRO A 90 -10.54 -15.72 -12.06
C PRO A 90 -9.48 -16.67 -11.50
N GLN A 91 -9.92 -17.86 -11.09
CA GLN A 91 -9.03 -18.86 -10.53
C GLN A 91 -7.83 -19.14 -11.44
N GLY A 92 -6.63 -19.12 -10.87
CA GLY A 92 -5.38 -19.35 -11.60
C GLY A 92 -4.94 -18.22 -12.53
N LYS A 93 -5.69 -17.12 -12.62
CA LYS A 93 -5.29 -15.93 -13.37
C LYS A 93 -4.69 -14.89 -12.43
N ARG A 94 -3.78 -14.11 -12.96
CA ARG A 94 -3.19 -12.93 -12.31
C ARG A 94 -3.08 -11.83 -13.35
N GLY A 95 -3.17 -10.59 -12.91
CA GLY A 95 -3.00 -9.41 -13.75
C GLY A 95 -1.98 -8.44 -13.14
N PRO A 96 -1.81 -7.28 -13.76
CA PRO A 96 -0.83 -6.29 -13.30
C PRO A 96 -1.24 -5.61 -11.98
N PHE A 97 -2.51 -5.67 -11.60
CA PHE A 97 -3.03 -4.99 -10.42
C PHE A 97 -3.09 -5.92 -9.21
N GLU A 98 -3.00 -5.33 -8.02
CA GLU A 98 -3.14 -6.07 -6.77
C GLU A 98 -4.55 -6.67 -6.64
N GLU A 99 -4.64 -7.97 -6.38
CA GLU A 99 -5.90 -8.62 -6.04
C GLU A 99 -6.29 -8.25 -4.61
N SER A 100 -7.36 -7.46 -4.48
CA SER A 100 -7.74 -6.84 -3.20
C SER A 100 -8.99 -7.41 -2.55
N PHE A 101 -9.89 -8.07 -3.32
CA PHE A 101 -11.12 -8.61 -2.77
C PHE A 101 -10.90 -9.75 -1.75
N PRO A 102 -10.02 -10.76 -2.00
CA PRO A 102 -9.72 -11.77 -0.98
C PRO A 102 -9.13 -11.17 0.31
N LYS A 103 -8.33 -10.10 0.20
CA LYS A 103 -7.80 -9.38 1.37
C LYS A 103 -8.90 -8.68 2.17
N LEU A 104 -9.87 -8.07 1.48
CA LEU A 104 -11.05 -7.50 2.11
C LEU A 104 -11.84 -8.57 2.87
N ILE A 105 -12.09 -9.73 2.25
CA ILE A 105 -12.85 -10.81 2.89
C ILE A 105 -12.12 -11.34 4.12
N SER A 106 -10.80 -11.51 4.05
CA SER A 106 -9.97 -11.88 5.20
C SER A 106 -10.06 -10.85 6.33
N PHE A 107 -9.97 -9.57 6.00
CA PHE A 107 -10.14 -8.47 6.96
C PHE A 107 -11.52 -8.49 7.62
N MET A 108 -12.59 -8.58 6.84
CA MET A 108 -13.96 -8.63 7.37
C MET A 108 -14.18 -9.86 8.27
N SER A 109 -13.67 -11.02 7.87
CA SER A 109 -13.72 -12.24 8.68
C SER A 109 -13.03 -12.05 10.02
N SER A 110 -11.85 -11.43 10.05
CA SER A 110 -11.12 -11.12 11.29
C SER A 110 -11.86 -10.14 12.21
N ARG A 111 -12.79 -9.35 11.66
CA ARG A 111 -13.69 -8.44 12.38
C ARG A 111 -15.02 -9.08 12.75
N GLY A 112 -15.19 -10.39 12.51
CA GLY A 112 -16.38 -11.15 12.91
C GLY A 112 -17.55 -11.07 11.93
N ALA A 113 -17.35 -10.58 10.70
CA ALA A 113 -18.39 -10.60 9.68
C ALA A 113 -18.80 -12.03 9.32
N LYS A 114 -20.12 -12.28 9.24
CA LYS A 114 -20.67 -13.57 8.80
C LYS A 114 -20.64 -13.66 7.29
N LEU A 115 -19.71 -14.46 6.77
CA LEU A 115 -19.53 -14.62 5.33
C LEU A 115 -20.67 -15.45 4.71
N PRO A 116 -21.21 -15.07 3.52
CA PRO A 116 -22.10 -15.92 2.74
C PRO A 116 -21.36 -17.16 2.22
N ASN A 117 -22.10 -18.23 1.91
CA ASN A 117 -21.51 -19.52 1.49
C ASN A 117 -20.53 -19.38 0.31
N LEU A 118 -20.82 -18.48 -0.63
CA LEU A 118 -19.95 -18.19 -1.78
C LEU A 118 -18.52 -17.76 -1.38
N LEU A 119 -18.38 -17.19 -0.19
CA LEU A 119 -17.12 -16.65 0.32
C LEU A 119 -16.47 -17.54 1.39
N LEU A 120 -17.06 -18.71 1.67
CA LEU A 120 -16.47 -19.69 2.58
C LEU A 120 -15.46 -20.55 1.83
N GLY A 121 -14.24 -20.63 2.32
CA GLY A 121 -13.19 -21.49 1.73
C GLY A 121 -11.97 -21.56 2.64
N ALA A 122 -11.36 -22.74 2.74
CA ALA A 122 -10.07 -22.93 3.39
C ALA A 122 -8.97 -22.70 2.35
N GLY A 123 -8.21 -21.62 2.48
CA GLY A 123 -7.10 -21.32 1.57
C GLY A 123 -7.32 -20.04 0.74
N GLU A 124 -6.72 -19.99 -0.42
CA GLU A 124 -6.95 -18.88 -1.37
C GLU A 124 -8.41 -18.88 -1.81
N LEU A 125 -9.09 -17.74 -1.63
CA LEU A 125 -10.48 -17.58 -2.04
C LEU A 125 -10.56 -17.51 -3.57
N PRO A 126 -11.05 -18.54 -4.28
CA PRO A 126 -11.13 -18.53 -5.73
C PRO A 126 -12.33 -17.70 -6.20
N CYS A 127 -12.14 -16.89 -7.24
CA CYS A 127 -13.26 -16.26 -7.91
C CYS A 127 -14.13 -17.33 -8.61
N PRO A 128 -15.44 -17.38 -8.35
CA PRO A 128 -16.31 -18.44 -8.88
C PRO A 128 -16.63 -18.24 -10.36
N TRP A 129 -16.28 -17.12 -10.95
CA TRP A 129 -16.52 -16.83 -12.37
C TRP A 129 -15.19 -16.78 -13.13
N ASN A 130 -15.11 -17.51 -14.24
CA ASN A 130 -13.90 -17.56 -15.07
C ASN A 130 -13.91 -16.51 -16.19
N SER A 131 -15.03 -15.84 -16.39
CA SER A 131 -15.20 -14.82 -17.43
C SER A 131 -16.28 -13.80 -17.07
N ARG A 132 -16.21 -12.64 -17.75
CA ARG A 132 -17.26 -11.63 -17.67
C ARG A 132 -18.63 -12.19 -18.08
N ALA A 133 -18.69 -13.08 -19.08
CA ALA A 133 -19.95 -13.68 -19.52
C ALA A 133 -20.59 -14.51 -18.41
N GLU A 134 -19.84 -15.39 -17.74
CA GLU A 134 -20.33 -16.15 -16.58
C GLU A 134 -20.78 -15.25 -15.45
N PHE A 135 -20.02 -14.20 -15.13
CA PHE A 135 -20.40 -13.22 -14.13
C PHE A 135 -21.73 -12.54 -14.46
N LEU A 136 -21.94 -12.14 -15.72
CA LEU A 136 -23.18 -11.50 -16.16
C LEU A 136 -24.36 -12.46 -16.13
N GLN A 137 -24.17 -13.74 -16.46
CA GLN A 137 -25.20 -14.78 -16.33
C GLN A 137 -25.60 -15.00 -14.86
N ALA A 138 -24.63 -14.93 -13.95
CA ALA A 138 -24.85 -15.10 -12.52
C ALA A 138 -25.58 -13.92 -11.85
N ARG A 139 -25.76 -12.79 -12.51
CA ARG A 139 -26.27 -11.54 -11.90
C ARG A 139 -27.56 -11.66 -11.11
N GLN A 140 -28.43 -12.60 -11.49
CA GLN A 140 -29.74 -12.80 -10.87
C GLN A 140 -29.82 -14.04 -9.98
N THR A 141 -28.72 -14.78 -9.83
CA THR A 141 -28.68 -15.97 -8.95
C THR A 141 -28.86 -15.57 -7.48
N THR A 142 -29.23 -16.54 -6.68
CA THR A 142 -29.39 -16.38 -5.24
C THR A 142 -28.07 -16.01 -4.58
N GLU A 143 -26.97 -16.64 -4.99
CA GLU A 143 -25.61 -16.41 -4.49
C GLU A 143 -25.16 -14.96 -4.77
N MET A 144 -25.41 -14.44 -5.97
CA MET A 144 -25.07 -13.06 -6.31
C MET A 144 -25.93 -12.05 -5.52
N LYS A 145 -27.20 -12.35 -5.26
CA LYS A 145 -28.05 -11.52 -4.41
C LYS A 145 -27.57 -11.52 -2.96
N GLN A 146 -27.18 -12.69 -2.44
CA GLN A 146 -26.59 -12.80 -1.09
C GLN A 146 -25.25 -12.06 -0.99
N LEU A 147 -24.40 -12.15 -2.02
CA LEU A 147 -23.15 -11.38 -2.08
C LEU A 147 -23.43 -9.86 -2.04
N ARG A 148 -24.36 -9.37 -2.85
CA ARG A 148 -24.72 -7.93 -2.82
C ARG A 148 -25.25 -7.49 -1.46
N GLN A 149 -26.13 -8.28 -0.86
CA GLN A 149 -26.64 -7.97 0.47
C GLN A 149 -25.54 -7.93 1.51
N PHE A 150 -24.63 -8.91 1.50
CA PHE A 150 -23.45 -8.90 2.36
C PHE A 150 -22.60 -7.64 2.17
N LEU A 151 -22.35 -7.23 0.92
CA LEU A 151 -21.58 -6.01 0.62
C LEU A 151 -22.31 -4.72 1.07
N ILE A 152 -23.65 -4.69 1.07
CA ILE A 152 -24.45 -3.60 1.64
C ILE A 152 -24.29 -3.57 3.16
N ASP A 153 -24.45 -4.72 3.81
CA ASP A 153 -24.49 -4.84 5.26
C ASP A 153 -23.12 -4.60 5.91
N THR A 154 -22.05 -4.58 5.10
CA THR A 154 -20.65 -4.44 5.55
C THR A 154 -19.95 -3.21 4.98
N VAL A 155 -20.68 -2.18 4.58
CA VAL A 155 -20.09 -0.93 4.03
C VAL A 155 -19.12 -0.27 5.00
N ASP A 156 -19.40 -0.32 6.29
CA ASP A 156 -18.52 0.18 7.36
C ASP A 156 -17.19 -0.57 7.43
N LEU A 157 -17.20 -1.90 7.38
CA LEU A 157 -16.00 -2.72 7.37
C LEU A 157 -15.18 -2.53 6.09
N GLN A 158 -15.84 -2.30 4.93
CA GLN A 158 -15.16 -1.97 3.69
C GLN A 158 -14.46 -0.61 3.78
N ALA A 159 -15.09 0.37 4.40
CA ALA A 159 -14.50 1.68 4.66
C ALA A 159 -13.28 1.56 5.61
N GLU A 160 -13.41 0.80 6.69
CA GLU A 160 -12.29 0.52 7.60
C GLU A 160 -11.12 -0.19 6.89
N PHE A 161 -11.40 -1.14 6.01
CA PHE A 161 -10.38 -1.81 5.22
C PHE A 161 -9.59 -0.83 4.34
N MET A 162 -10.27 0.12 3.69
CA MET A 162 -9.58 1.13 2.87
C MET A 162 -8.69 2.04 3.70
N VAL A 163 -9.10 2.43 4.91
CA VAL A 163 -8.26 3.20 5.84
C VAL A 163 -7.07 2.35 6.29
N ASN A 164 -7.28 1.09 6.67
CA ASN A 164 -6.20 0.17 7.06
C ASN A 164 -5.18 -0.04 5.91
N ARG A 165 -5.63 -0.11 4.65
CA ARG A 165 -4.71 -0.13 3.50
C ARG A 165 -3.83 1.11 3.45
N LEU A 166 -4.37 2.30 3.69
CA LEU A 166 -3.59 3.52 3.72
C LEU A 166 -2.56 3.52 4.87
N GLU A 167 -2.96 3.08 6.06
CA GLU A 167 -2.07 2.99 7.23
C GLU A 167 -0.89 2.05 6.98
N THR A 168 -1.13 0.94 6.29
CA THR A 168 -0.10 -0.05 5.94
C THR A 168 0.70 0.31 4.69
N ALA A 169 0.27 1.30 3.91
CA ALA A 169 0.93 1.72 2.69
C ALA A 169 2.21 2.52 2.95
N LEU A 170 2.21 3.41 3.94
CA LEU A 170 3.35 4.31 4.18
C LEU A 170 4.67 3.56 4.44
N PRO A 171 4.74 2.54 5.33
CA PRO A 171 5.98 1.76 5.50
C PRO A 171 6.50 1.16 4.21
N LYS A 172 5.63 0.54 3.41
CA LYS A 172 5.99 -0.06 2.13
C LYS A 172 6.50 0.97 1.12
N MET A 173 5.85 2.13 1.06
CA MET A 173 6.30 3.24 0.21
C MET A 173 7.67 3.77 0.63
N LEU A 174 7.94 3.87 1.94
CA LEU A 174 9.24 4.30 2.45
C LEU A 174 10.34 3.25 2.17
N ASP A 175 10.00 1.96 2.19
CA ASP A 175 10.95 0.89 1.83
C ASP A 175 11.26 0.88 0.34
N GLU A 176 10.28 1.15 -0.52
CA GLU A 176 10.43 1.21 -1.98
C GLU A 176 11.09 2.52 -2.46
N ALA A 177 10.84 3.63 -1.77
CA ALA A 177 11.40 4.94 -2.12
C ALA A 177 12.93 4.95 -2.04
N GLY A 178 13.58 5.65 -2.98
CA GLY A 178 15.00 5.93 -2.91
C GLY A 178 15.39 6.62 -1.60
N LEU A 179 16.60 6.34 -1.11
CA LEU A 179 17.05 6.90 0.18
C LEU A 179 16.92 8.43 0.25
N ALA A 180 17.15 9.12 -0.88
CA ALA A 180 17.04 10.58 -0.97
C ALA A 180 15.58 11.07 -0.87
N ASP A 181 14.61 10.25 -1.25
CA ASP A 181 13.20 10.64 -1.37
C ASP A 181 12.37 10.27 -0.14
N ARG A 182 12.83 9.33 0.69
CA ARG A 182 12.09 8.80 1.85
C ARG A 182 11.55 9.88 2.77
N GLU A 183 12.39 10.85 3.11
CA GLU A 183 11.99 11.94 4.02
C GLU A 183 10.97 12.87 3.35
N ASN A 184 11.11 13.12 2.06
CA ASN A 184 10.10 13.86 1.30
C ASN A 184 8.77 13.12 1.29
N VAL A 185 8.76 11.82 0.95
CA VAL A 185 7.54 10.99 0.91
C VAL A 185 6.82 11.01 2.25
N ARG A 186 7.55 10.80 3.37
CA ARG A 186 6.99 10.86 4.73
C ARG A 186 6.35 12.22 5.00
N ARG A 187 7.11 13.29 4.78
CA ARG A 187 6.65 14.66 5.04
C ARG A 187 5.41 15.01 4.22
N GLN A 188 5.37 14.65 2.93
CA GLN A 188 4.22 14.93 2.08
C GLN A 188 2.99 14.11 2.50
N PHE A 189 3.18 12.85 2.85
CA PHE A 189 2.10 12.02 3.39
C PHE A 189 1.48 12.67 4.63
N GLU A 190 2.30 13.01 5.63
CA GLU A 190 1.84 13.65 6.88
C GLU A 190 1.17 15.01 6.61
N ARG A 191 1.70 15.76 5.68
CA ARG A 191 1.15 17.07 5.29
C ARG A 191 -0.23 16.93 4.66
N VAL A 192 -0.42 15.98 3.76
CA VAL A 192 -1.75 15.71 3.16
C VAL A 192 -2.69 15.12 4.20
N ALA A 193 -2.24 14.16 5.01
CA ALA A 193 -3.04 13.51 6.04
C ALA A 193 -3.48 14.45 7.18
N SER A 194 -2.91 15.66 7.29
CA SER A 194 -3.23 16.62 8.36
C SER A 194 -4.66 17.18 8.30
N THR A 195 -5.41 16.90 7.24
CA THR A 195 -6.80 17.38 7.07
C THR A 195 -7.74 16.25 6.67
N PRO A 196 -9.04 16.27 7.06
CA PRO A 196 -10.00 15.27 6.62
C PRO A 196 -10.13 15.15 5.10
N GLN A 197 -9.98 16.27 4.40
CA GLN A 197 -10.01 16.30 2.93
C GLN A 197 -8.78 15.61 2.33
N GLY A 198 -7.61 15.83 2.90
CA GLY A 198 -6.38 15.16 2.49
C GLY A 198 -6.42 13.66 2.82
N CYS A 199 -6.93 13.27 4.00
CA CYS A 199 -7.16 11.86 4.32
C CYS A 199 -8.04 11.17 3.27
N TYR A 200 -9.14 11.81 2.87
CA TYR A 200 -9.97 11.31 1.78
C TYR A 200 -9.16 11.15 0.49
N ALA A 201 -8.37 12.16 0.10
CA ALA A 201 -7.57 12.10 -1.13
C ALA A 201 -6.57 10.94 -1.12
N LEU A 202 -5.89 10.71 0.02
CA LEU A 202 -4.96 9.58 0.17
C LEU A 202 -5.67 8.22 0.09
N VAL A 203 -6.77 8.03 0.84
CA VAL A 203 -7.55 6.78 0.84
C VAL A 203 -8.12 6.50 -0.54
N ASP A 204 -8.73 7.51 -1.17
CA ASP A 204 -9.30 7.38 -2.51
C ASP A 204 -8.23 7.07 -3.56
N TYR A 205 -7.07 7.72 -3.50
CA TYR A 205 -6.01 7.51 -4.47
C TYR A 205 -5.36 6.11 -4.36
N VAL A 206 -5.11 5.61 -3.14
CA VAL A 206 -4.64 4.23 -2.93
C VAL A 206 -5.66 3.22 -3.46
N ASN A 207 -6.94 3.44 -3.19
CA ASN A 207 -7.98 2.57 -3.72
C ASN A 207 -8.06 2.61 -5.25
N PHE A 208 -7.89 3.81 -5.83
CA PHE A 208 -8.05 4.07 -7.26
C PHE A 208 -6.83 3.65 -8.10
N LYS A 209 -5.61 3.85 -7.60
CA LYS A 209 -4.36 3.68 -8.37
C LYS A 209 -3.28 2.85 -7.67
N GLY A 210 -3.55 2.37 -6.47
CA GLY A 210 -2.61 1.57 -5.70
C GLY A 210 -1.58 2.38 -4.93
N GLU A 211 -0.75 1.66 -4.21
CA GLU A 211 0.32 2.22 -3.37
C GLU A 211 1.51 2.73 -4.21
N GLY A 212 1.73 2.16 -5.40
CA GLY A 212 2.85 2.50 -6.29
C GLY A 212 4.14 1.75 -6.00
N VAL A 213 4.07 0.68 -5.19
CA VAL A 213 5.22 -0.15 -4.82
C VAL A 213 5.40 -1.37 -5.74
N LEU A 214 4.36 -1.79 -6.46
CA LEU A 214 4.42 -2.95 -7.33
C LEU A 214 5.17 -2.66 -8.62
N HIS A 215 6.16 -3.50 -8.95
CA HIS A 215 6.90 -3.39 -10.21
C HIS A 215 6.05 -3.67 -11.46
N THR A 216 4.95 -4.42 -11.30
CA THR A 216 3.96 -4.68 -12.36
C THR A 216 3.09 -3.45 -12.69
N GLU A 217 3.01 -2.48 -11.78
CA GLU A 217 2.26 -1.24 -11.94
C GLU A 217 3.16 -0.12 -12.47
N ARG A 218 3.89 -0.39 -13.55
CA ARG A 218 4.82 0.57 -14.19
C ARG A 218 4.75 0.47 -15.70
N TYR A 219 4.80 1.61 -16.36
CA TYR A 219 5.05 1.72 -17.80
C TYR A 219 6.39 2.42 -18.03
N ARG A 220 7.27 1.84 -18.81
CA ARG A 220 8.62 2.36 -19.06
C ARG A 220 9.38 2.68 -17.77
N GLY A 221 9.24 1.82 -16.76
CA GLY A 221 9.85 2.00 -15.44
C GLY A 221 9.18 3.05 -14.54
N GLN A 222 8.14 3.76 -15.00
CA GLN A 222 7.44 4.80 -14.25
C GLN A 222 6.14 4.26 -13.65
N GLY A 223 6.04 4.30 -12.33
CA GLY A 223 4.81 3.97 -11.59
C GLY A 223 3.78 5.10 -11.60
N TRP A 224 2.60 4.80 -11.11
CA TRP A 224 1.46 5.74 -11.07
C TRP A 224 0.67 5.73 -9.77
N GLY A 225 1.14 5.02 -8.74
CA GLY A 225 0.48 4.93 -7.45
C GLY A 225 0.76 6.10 -6.51
N LEU A 226 0.34 5.98 -5.26
CA LEU A 226 0.46 7.03 -4.26
C LEU A 226 1.92 7.46 -4.05
N LEU A 227 2.86 6.52 -4.01
CA LEU A 227 4.30 6.81 -3.88
C LEU A 227 4.74 7.87 -4.89
N GLN A 228 4.45 7.65 -6.17
CA GLN A 228 4.89 8.56 -7.24
C GLN A 228 4.22 9.94 -7.16
N VAL A 229 3.03 10.02 -6.61
CA VAL A 229 2.37 11.31 -6.34
C VAL A 229 3.10 12.07 -5.24
N LEU A 230 3.43 11.40 -4.14
CA LEU A 230 4.14 12.00 -3.02
C LEU A 230 5.58 12.41 -3.37
N GLU A 231 6.29 11.61 -4.17
CA GLU A 231 7.61 11.94 -4.73
C GLU A 231 7.56 13.21 -5.58
N GLY A 232 6.48 13.43 -6.33
CA GLY A 232 6.29 14.61 -7.17
C GLY A 232 5.90 15.88 -6.41
N MET A 233 5.66 15.81 -5.10
CA MET A 233 5.34 16.96 -4.25
C MET A 233 6.63 17.52 -3.63
N THR A 234 6.80 18.85 -3.64
CA THR A 234 8.06 19.49 -3.22
C THR A 234 7.87 20.57 -2.16
N GLN A 235 6.66 21.07 -1.94
CA GLN A 235 6.43 22.14 -0.97
C GLN A 235 6.64 21.67 0.46
N SER A 236 7.11 22.57 1.31
CA SER A 236 7.44 22.28 2.72
C SER A 236 6.43 22.85 3.72
N ASP A 237 5.52 23.69 3.27
CA ASP A 237 4.61 24.41 4.16
C ASP A 237 3.52 23.49 4.73
N ARG A 238 3.28 23.58 6.04
CA ARG A 238 2.16 22.87 6.71
C ARG A 238 0.81 23.56 6.51
N GLY A 239 0.76 24.63 5.68
CA GLY A 239 -0.44 25.43 5.43
C GLY A 239 -1.38 24.84 4.39
N GLY A 240 -2.45 25.57 4.09
CA GLY A 240 -3.39 25.25 3.02
C GLY A 240 -2.68 25.09 1.68
N GLY A 241 -3.20 24.21 0.84
CA GLY A 241 -2.60 23.88 -0.45
C GLY A 241 -2.06 22.46 -0.57
N ALA A 242 -1.99 21.67 0.52
CA ALA A 242 -1.51 20.29 0.46
C ALA A 242 -2.40 19.42 -0.47
N ALA A 243 -3.71 19.58 -0.40
CA ALA A 243 -4.64 18.87 -1.27
C ALA A 243 -4.57 19.36 -2.73
N GLU A 244 -4.33 20.65 -2.95
CA GLU A 244 -4.13 21.26 -4.26
C GLU A 244 -2.83 20.74 -4.90
N GLU A 245 -1.73 20.73 -4.16
CA GLU A 245 -0.46 20.20 -4.65
C GLU A 245 -0.54 18.70 -4.91
N PHE A 246 -1.20 17.93 -4.01
CA PHE A 246 -1.48 16.51 -4.21
C PHE A 246 -2.26 16.28 -5.51
N SER A 247 -3.35 17.01 -5.71
CA SER A 247 -4.15 16.95 -6.94
C SER A 247 -3.32 17.29 -8.18
N HIS A 248 -2.46 18.31 -8.08
CA HIS A 248 -1.55 18.68 -9.19
C HIS A 248 -0.57 17.57 -9.52
N SER A 249 0.12 17.03 -8.52
CA SER A 249 1.05 15.92 -8.69
C SER A 249 0.35 14.66 -9.25
N ALA A 250 -0.84 14.33 -8.72
CA ALA A 250 -1.64 13.21 -9.21
C ALA A 250 -2.00 13.36 -10.70
N ARG A 251 -2.37 14.58 -11.15
CA ARG A 251 -2.60 14.84 -12.58
C ARG A 251 -1.37 14.60 -13.43
N ALA A 252 -0.21 15.08 -12.98
CA ALA A 252 1.06 14.88 -13.70
C ALA A 252 1.39 13.39 -13.82
N VAL A 253 1.26 12.63 -12.73
CA VAL A 253 1.50 11.18 -12.69
C VAL A 253 0.56 10.43 -13.63
N LEU A 254 -0.75 10.73 -13.62
CA LEU A 254 -1.74 10.06 -14.47
C LEU A 254 -1.58 10.42 -15.94
N THR A 255 -1.20 11.67 -16.27
CA THR A 255 -0.88 12.08 -17.64
C THR A 255 0.35 11.33 -18.15
N ARG A 256 1.41 11.24 -17.34
CA ARG A 256 2.63 10.46 -17.67
C ARG A 256 2.31 8.97 -17.85
N ARG A 257 1.42 8.39 -17.03
CA ARG A 257 0.96 7.02 -17.21
C ARG A 257 0.40 6.80 -18.61
N VAL A 258 -0.53 7.65 -19.04
CA VAL A 258 -1.15 7.55 -20.38
C VAL A 258 -0.12 7.71 -21.49
N GLN A 259 0.82 8.66 -21.36
CA GLN A 259 1.90 8.86 -22.33
C GLN A 259 2.83 7.65 -22.46
N ASN A 260 3.02 6.91 -21.38
CA ASN A 260 3.89 5.74 -21.33
C ASN A 260 3.14 4.41 -21.60
N ALA A 261 1.82 4.42 -21.58
CA ALA A 261 1.00 3.23 -21.75
C ALA A 261 1.22 2.62 -23.15
N PRO A 262 1.24 1.28 -23.26
CA PRO A 262 1.17 0.60 -24.54
C PRO A 262 -0.07 1.03 -25.33
N ALA A 263 0.08 1.24 -26.65
CA ALA A 263 -0.98 1.79 -27.50
C ALA A 263 -2.27 0.94 -27.47
N GLU A 264 -2.12 -0.38 -27.39
CA GLU A 264 -3.23 -1.35 -27.30
C GLU A 264 -4.10 -1.19 -26.05
N ARG A 265 -3.57 -0.60 -24.97
CA ARG A 265 -4.32 -0.30 -23.75
C ARG A 265 -5.30 0.84 -23.93
N ASN A 266 -5.05 1.75 -24.90
CA ASN A 266 -5.90 2.90 -25.19
C ASN A 266 -6.34 3.69 -23.93
N GLU A 267 -5.42 3.91 -22.99
CA GLU A 267 -5.72 4.54 -21.69
C GLU A 267 -6.12 6.02 -21.80
N ALA A 268 -5.82 6.67 -22.93
CA ALA A 268 -6.21 8.06 -23.17
C ALA A 268 -7.72 8.32 -23.01
N ARG A 269 -8.54 7.32 -23.31
CA ARG A 269 -10.01 7.37 -23.14
C ARG A 269 -10.47 7.59 -21.70
N TRP A 270 -9.65 7.19 -20.72
CA TRP A 270 -9.96 7.32 -19.31
C TRP A 270 -9.39 8.56 -18.62
N LEU A 271 -8.41 9.23 -19.27
CA LEU A 271 -7.66 10.31 -18.64
C LEU A 271 -8.57 11.45 -18.14
N SER A 272 -9.56 11.84 -18.94
CA SER A 272 -10.49 12.92 -18.57
C SER A 272 -11.24 12.60 -17.27
N GLY A 273 -11.75 11.36 -17.13
CA GLY A 273 -12.40 10.89 -15.90
C GLY A 273 -11.44 10.85 -14.70
N TRP A 274 -10.21 10.38 -14.91
CA TRP A 274 -9.19 10.36 -13.87
C TRP A 274 -8.83 11.77 -13.38
N ILE A 275 -8.66 12.72 -14.31
CA ILE A 275 -8.39 14.12 -13.98
C ILE A 275 -9.56 14.75 -13.22
N HIS A 276 -10.81 14.47 -13.66
CA HIS A 276 -11.99 14.93 -12.94
C HIS A 276 -12.01 14.43 -11.48
N ARG A 277 -11.71 13.14 -11.25
CA ARG A 277 -11.64 12.54 -9.91
C ARG A 277 -10.59 13.22 -9.05
N VAL A 278 -9.34 13.32 -9.49
CA VAL A 278 -8.28 13.92 -8.67
C VAL A 278 -8.49 15.42 -8.42
N ASN A 279 -9.15 16.15 -9.34
CA ASN A 279 -9.57 17.52 -9.10
C ASN A 279 -10.65 17.65 -8.01
N SER A 280 -11.40 16.58 -7.72
CA SER A 280 -12.40 16.60 -6.64
C SER A 280 -11.76 16.61 -5.25
N TYR A 281 -10.48 16.29 -5.13
CA TYR A 281 -9.74 16.32 -3.85
C TYR A 281 -9.59 17.71 -3.26
N THR A 282 -9.70 18.75 -4.06
CA THR A 282 -9.64 20.16 -3.64
C THR A 282 -11.00 20.77 -3.31
N ARG A 283 -12.09 20.06 -3.60
CA ARG A 283 -13.45 20.56 -3.35
C ARG A 283 -13.88 20.22 -1.92
N ARG A 284 -14.34 21.24 -1.20
CA ARG A 284 -14.93 21.12 0.14
C ARG A 284 -16.32 20.52 0.10
#